data_5848749124b9920415af866ab08d8738
#
_entry.id   5848749124b9920415af866ab08d8738
#
_cell.length_a   1.000
_cell.length_b   1.000
_cell.length_c   1.000
_cell.angle_alpha   90.00
_cell.angle_beta   90.00
_cell.angle_gamma   90.00
#
_symmetry.space_group_name_H-M   'P 1'
#
loop_
_entity.id
_entity.type
_entity.pdbx_description
1 polymer ?
#
loop_
_entity_poly.entity_id
_entity_poly.type
_entity_poly.pdbx_seq_one_letter_code
_entity_poly.pdbx_strand_id
1 'polypeptide(L)'
;SKQTNLLYDFYSTENNIGIYKKVAPQIDGSFQTSKSAVSFEIIKDNGNFMLQFTSPWNTWVKKIKHLDSEKLVLFNEKRSFHYRRPIISKLPIKNE
;
A
#
# COMPACT_ATOMS: atom_id res chain seq x y z
N SER A 1 20.32 20.75 -7.72
CA SER A 1 19.28 19.98 -8.18
C SER A 1 18.61 19.21 -7.08
N LYS A 2 17.38 18.87 -7.30
CA LYS A 2 16.66 18.23 -6.35
C LYS A 2 16.73 16.81 -6.44
N GLN A 3 17.03 16.18 -5.40
CA GLN A 3 16.99 14.79 -5.29
C GLN A 3 15.62 14.43 -4.92
N THR A 4 14.99 13.66 -5.72
CA THR A 4 13.66 13.17 -5.39
C THR A 4 13.77 11.74 -4.97
N ASN A 5 13.45 11.47 -3.73
CA ASN A 5 13.42 10.12 -3.25
C ASN A 5 12.08 9.53 -3.63
N LEU A 6 12.11 8.52 -4.45
CA LEU A 6 10.92 7.88 -4.87
C LEU A 6 10.51 6.87 -3.83
N LEU A 7 9.37 7.06 -3.25
CA LEU A 7 8.83 6.13 -2.29
C LEU A 7 7.51 5.60 -2.78
N TYR A 8 7.31 4.31 -2.61
CA TYR A 8 6.05 3.68 -2.96
C TYR A 8 5.36 3.23 -1.68
N ASP A 9 4.08 3.20 -1.72
CA ASP A 9 3.30 2.64 -0.62
C ASP A 9 3.08 1.17 -0.93
N PHE A 10 3.42 0.34 0.01
CA PHE A 10 3.28 -1.10 -0.14
C PHE A 10 2.19 -1.62 0.78
N TYR A 11 1.22 -2.31 0.21
CA TYR A 11 0.14 -2.91 0.96
C TYR A 11 0.16 -4.41 0.71
N SER A 12 0.08 -5.19 1.75
CA SER A 12 0.04 -6.63 1.62
C SER A 12 -1.01 -7.17 2.57
N THR A 13 -1.85 -8.06 2.09
CA THR A 13 -2.90 -8.62 2.92
C THR A 13 -2.91 -10.13 2.84
N GLU A 14 -3.40 -10.72 3.89
CA GLU A 14 -3.67 -12.14 3.91
C GLU A 14 -4.93 -12.27 4.73
N ASN A 15 -5.98 -12.76 4.13
CA ASN A 15 -7.31 -12.78 4.70
C ASN A 15 -7.75 -11.32 4.89
N ASN A 16 -8.09 -10.91 6.07
CA ASN A 16 -8.56 -9.55 6.29
C ASN A 16 -7.58 -8.70 7.08
N ILE A 17 -6.34 -9.14 7.14
CA ILE A 17 -5.32 -8.45 7.91
C ILE A 17 -4.16 -8.15 7.00
N GLY A 18 -3.57 -7.04 7.16
CA GLY A 18 -2.44 -6.67 6.31
C GLY A 18 -1.47 -5.72 6.96
N ILE A 19 -0.46 -5.38 6.19
CA ILE A 19 0.50 -4.38 6.59
C ILE A 19 0.66 -3.35 5.50
N TYR A 20 1.02 -2.17 5.90
CA TYR A 20 1.30 -1.06 5.03
C TYR A 20 2.66 -0.50 5.41
N LYS A 21 3.49 -0.24 4.44
CA LYS A 21 4.78 0.42 4.70
C LYS A 21 5.27 1.14 3.48
N LYS A 22 6.23 2.02 3.67
CA LYS A 22 6.87 2.71 2.58
C LYS A 22 8.04 1.89 2.10
N VAL A 23 8.22 1.82 0.81
CA VAL A 23 9.35 1.11 0.22
C VAL A 23 10.04 2.02 -0.79
N ALA A 24 11.34 1.89 -0.88
CA ALA A 24 12.12 2.68 -1.83
C ALA A 24 12.76 1.72 -2.84
N PRO A 25 12.48 1.88 -4.12
CA PRO A 25 13.09 1.00 -5.11
C PRO A 25 14.58 1.28 -5.20
N GLN A 26 15.33 0.23 -5.42
CA GLN A 26 16.78 0.32 -5.51
C GLN A 26 17.21 0.07 -6.95
N ILE A 27 18.40 0.48 -7.27
CA ILE A 27 18.91 0.32 -8.61
C ILE A 27 18.96 -1.13 -9.06
N ASP A 28 19.25 -2.01 -8.14
CA ASP A 28 19.35 -3.42 -8.49
C ASP A 28 18.01 -4.13 -8.58
N GLY A 29 16.92 -3.38 -8.49
CA GLY A 29 15.59 -3.97 -8.61
C GLY A 29 14.98 -4.39 -7.30
N SER A 30 15.71 -4.34 -6.22
CA SER A 30 15.16 -4.68 -4.92
C SER A 30 14.48 -3.46 -4.32
N PHE A 31 13.84 -3.66 -3.17
CA PHE A 31 13.21 -2.56 -2.46
C PHE A 31 13.76 -2.49 -1.04
N GLN A 32 14.07 -1.28 -0.63
CA GLN A 32 14.45 -1.05 0.74
C GLN A 32 13.19 -0.66 1.49
N THR A 33 12.90 -1.34 2.56
CA THR A 33 11.67 -1.09 3.30
C THR A 33 11.97 -0.38 4.61
N SER A 34 10.99 0.35 5.10
CA SER A 34 11.13 0.98 6.38
C SER A 34 11.08 -0.09 7.46
N LYS A 35 11.63 0.20 8.59
CA LYS A 35 11.63 -0.74 9.67
C LYS A 35 10.27 -0.88 10.30
N SER A 36 9.50 0.17 10.24
CA SER A 36 8.20 0.12 10.87
C SER A 36 7.14 -0.14 9.82
N ALA A 37 6.23 -0.99 10.14
CA ALA A 37 5.08 -1.27 9.31
C ALA A 37 3.85 -0.96 10.13
N VAL A 38 2.80 -0.53 9.47
CA VAL A 38 1.54 -0.25 10.12
C VAL A 38 0.61 -1.40 9.75
N SER A 39 -0.03 -1.98 10.73
CA SER A 39 -0.95 -3.06 10.44
C SER A 39 -2.32 -2.48 10.13
N PHE A 40 -3.11 -3.22 9.37
CA PHE A 40 -4.48 -2.81 9.14
C PHE A 40 -5.38 -4.03 9.05
N GLU A 41 -6.65 -3.77 9.22
CA GLU A 41 -7.66 -4.80 9.11
C GLU A 41 -8.68 -4.31 8.10
N ILE A 42 -9.17 -5.21 7.26
CA ILE A 42 -10.20 -4.87 6.29
C ILE A 42 -11.55 -5.11 6.97
N ILE A 43 -12.34 -4.07 7.04
CA ILE A 43 -13.63 -4.11 7.72
C ILE A 43 -14.73 -3.82 6.74
N LYS A 44 -15.80 -4.59 6.81
CA LYS A 44 -16.97 -4.35 6.00
C LYS A 44 -18.03 -3.72 6.88
N ASP A 45 -18.57 -2.60 6.41
CA ASP A 45 -19.56 -1.88 7.17
C ASP A 45 -20.64 -1.39 6.20
N ASN A 46 -21.85 -1.87 6.35
CA ASN A 46 -23.00 -1.50 5.53
C ASN A 46 -22.69 -1.65 4.03
N GLY A 47 -22.05 -2.75 3.68
CA GLY A 47 -21.74 -3.02 2.29
C GLY A 47 -20.52 -2.31 1.75
N ASN A 48 -19.91 -1.46 2.53
CA ASN A 48 -18.70 -0.77 2.13
C ASN A 48 -17.50 -1.37 2.84
N PHE A 49 -16.35 -1.28 2.23
CA PHE A 49 -15.14 -1.79 2.82
C PHE A 49 -14.23 -0.65 3.23
N MET A 50 -13.51 -0.85 4.31
CA MET A 50 -12.55 0.13 4.77
C MET A 50 -11.34 -0.56 5.34
N LEU A 51 -10.24 0.16 5.40
CA LEU A 51 -9.02 -0.30 6.04
C LEU A 51 -8.89 0.45 7.37
N GLN A 52 -8.77 -0.30 8.44
CA GLN A 52 -8.55 0.30 9.73
C GLN A 52 -7.10 0.08 10.09
N PHE A 53 -6.34 1.15 10.13
CA PHE A 53 -4.91 1.11 10.39
C PHE A 53 -4.64 1.30 11.88
N THR A 54 -3.67 0.59 12.39
CA THR A 54 -3.29 0.68 13.78
C THR A 54 -1.78 0.80 13.90
N SER A 55 -1.33 1.80 14.60
CA SER A 55 0.05 1.96 14.97
C SER A 55 0.12 1.96 16.48
N PRO A 56 1.30 1.96 17.08
CA PRO A 56 1.36 2.02 18.53
C PRO A 56 0.71 3.25 19.14
N TRP A 57 0.56 4.31 18.33
CA TRP A 57 0.07 5.58 18.87
C TRP A 57 -1.32 5.96 18.41
N ASN A 58 -1.81 5.33 17.38
CA ASN A 58 -3.02 5.84 16.75
C ASN A 58 -3.74 4.77 15.94
N THR A 59 -5.03 4.99 15.73
CA THR A 59 -5.84 4.15 14.85
C THR A 59 -6.60 5.10 13.92
N TRP A 60 -6.60 4.78 12.64
CA TRP A 60 -7.34 5.61 11.68
C TRP A 60 -7.91 4.73 10.58
N VAL A 61 -8.85 5.27 9.82
CA VAL A 61 -9.60 4.53 8.84
C VAL A 61 -9.54 5.20 7.49
N LYS A 62 -9.42 4.40 6.43
CA LYS A 62 -9.61 4.90 5.08
C LYS A 62 -10.60 4.00 4.38
N LYS A 63 -11.59 4.56 3.75
CA LYS A 63 -12.59 3.78 3.03
C LYS A 63 -12.04 3.37 1.68
N ILE A 64 -12.44 2.20 1.21
CA ILE A 64 -12.06 1.76 -0.12
C ILE A 64 -13.11 2.25 -1.09
N LYS A 65 -12.69 3.12 -1.98
CA LYS A 65 -13.57 3.68 -2.96
C LYS A 65 -13.54 2.86 -4.24
N HIS A 66 -12.44 2.28 -4.54
CA HIS A 66 -12.29 1.47 -5.73
C HIS A 66 -11.12 0.50 -5.54
N LEU A 67 -11.30 -0.72 -5.99
CA LEU A 67 -10.21 -1.70 -5.95
C LEU A 67 -10.39 -2.67 -7.09
N ASP A 68 -9.38 -2.80 -7.94
CA ASP A 68 -9.36 -3.83 -8.95
C ASP A 68 -7.92 -4.31 -9.09
N SER A 69 -7.63 -5.08 -10.13
CA SER A 69 -6.31 -5.66 -10.27
C SER A 69 -5.23 -4.62 -10.56
N GLU A 70 -5.62 -3.43 -10.94
CA GLU A 70 -4.65 -2.42 -11.34
C GLU A 70 -4.56 -1.23 -10.42
N LYS A 71 -5.63 -0.88 -9.76
CA LYS A 71 -5.61 0.31 -8.94
C LYS A 71 -6.44 0.20 -7.68
N LEU A 72 -6.07 1.00 -6.73
CA LEU A 72 -6.74 1.11 -5.45
C LEU A 72 -6.98 2.59 -5.19
N VAL A 73 -8.20 2.95 -4.81
CA VAL A 73 -8.48 4.32 -4.40
C VAL A 73 -9.01 4.27 -2.99
N LEU A 74 -8.33 4.92 -2.10
CA LEU A 74 -8.74 5.05 -0.71
C LEU A 74 -9.23 6.47 -0.47
N PHE A 75 -10.10 6.61 0.48
CA PHE A 75 -10.70 7.90 0.77
C PHE A 75 -10.76 8.14 2.27
N ASN A 76 -10.33 9.31 2.68
CA ASN A 76 -10.34 9.67 4.07
C ASN A 76 -10.76 11.12 4.16
N GLU A 77 -11.89 11.36 4.75
CA GLU A 77 -12.43 12.70 4.92
C GLU A 77 -12.53 13.44 3.59
N LYS A 78 -11.64 14.37 3.34
CA LYS A 78 -11.71 15.15 2.12
C LYS A 78 -10.69 14.76 1.08
N ARG A 79 -9.96 13.72 1.34
CA ARG A 79 -8.84 13.38 0.49
C ARG A 79 -8.95 12.01 -0.10
N SER A 80 -8.63 11.89 -1.36
CA SER A 80 -8.56 10.59 -2.02
C SER A 80 -7.11 10.25 -2.27
N PHE A 81 -6.79 8.98 -2.11
CA PHE A 81 -5.45 8.48 -2.33
C PHE A 81 -5.53 7.48 -3.45
N HIS A 82 -4.87 7.77 -4.57
CA HIS A 82 -4.92 6.94 -5.76
C HIS A 82 -3.63 6.18 -5.90
N TYR A 83 -3.73 4.87 -5.94
CA TYR A 83 -2.58 4.00 -6.08
C TYR A 83 -2.74 3.14 -7.32
N ARG A 84 -1.66 2.91 -8.01
CA ARG A 84 -1.66 2.04 -9.17
C ARG A 84 -0.61 0.98 -8.95
N ARG A 85 -0.94 -0.24 -9.31
CA ARG A 85 0.01 -1.32 -9.17
C ARG A 85 1.12 -1.08 -10.16
N PRO A 86 2.37 -1.16 -9.76
CA PRO A 86 3.44 -0.89 -10.70
C PRO A 86 3.47 -1.95 -11.78
N ILE A 87 3.82 -1.56 -12.98
CA ILE A 87 4.02 -2.48 -14.04
C ILE A 87 5.40 -3.03 -13.83
N ILE A 88 5.51 -4.22 -13.36
CA ILE A 88 6.76 -4.85 -13.19
C ILE A 88 7.05 -5.52 -14.49
N SER A 89 7.98 -4.94 -15.25
CA SER A 89 8.40 -5.57 -16.42
C SER A 89 8.89 -6.89 -16.03
N LYS A 90 8.35 -7.93 -16.64
CA LYS A 90 8.71 -9.21 -16.34
C LYS A 90 10.00 -9.48 -16.81
N LEU A 91 10.98 -9.19 -16.07
CA LEU A 91 12.25 -9.60 -16.40
C LEU A 91 12.21 -11.05 -16.36
N PRO A 92 12.84 -11.70 -17.26
CA PRO A 92 12.95 -13.12 -17.26
C PRO A 92 13.59 -13.40 -15.97
N ILE A 93 12.97 -14.07 -15.23
CA ILE A 93 13.46 -14.45 -14.02
C ILE A 93 14.45 -15.43 -14.24
N LYS A 94 15.42 -15.25 -13.95
CA LYS A 94 16.31 -16.12 -14.15
C LYS A 94 16.37 -17.06 -13.37
N ASN A 95 16.17 -17.63 -13.48
CA ASN A 95 16.10 -18.38 -12.85
C ASN A 95 16.43 -19.06 -12.82
N GLU A 96 16.46 -18.91 -12.93
CA GLU A 96 16.60 -19.27 -12.85
C GLU A 96 16.75 -19.69 -12.70
#